data_10c5c4ccea56211752239dfafa033678
#
_entry.id   10c5c4ccea56211752239dfafa033678
#
_cell.length_a   1.000
_cell.length_b   1.000
_cell.length_c   1.000
_cell.angle_alpha   90.00
_cell.angle_beta   90.00
_cell.angle_gamma   90.00
#
_symmetry.space_group_name_H-M   'P 1'
#
loop_
_entity.id
_entity.type
_entity.pdbx_description
1 polymer ?
#
loop_
_entity_poly.entity_id
_entity_poly.type
_entity_poly.pdbx_seq_one_letter_code
_entity_poly.pdbx_strand_id
1 'polypeptide(L)'
;VLTEESAEVLRTTVGMVSGHADAITAAFYRRLLAAHPPLRQVFNQGSQATGEQARALAAAVVGFAGHLLRTPGPAQPGQPGQAFNGVLRRIAHRHASLGVRPDQYPVVGQHLLAAIGEVLGEAVTPRVHRAWDEMFWLFATALIAEEARIYQRGGSNPANPWRSWRVTARTVTTPEVLSLDLVPAGIDPLPDYLPGQYVSVAVDLPDVGRQARQYSLSRAPGAGSLRITVRRVPATGDAPAGAVSSHLHNRVAVGDLLDLSAPTGHVTLAPGADPLVLISAGIGTAPMIAMLGHTARLRPGRTVVVAHADRSPAHHPLRTEMLDLAALLRDVRLHTWYEADTPPAKGAPADDPGPGAGATRAAGPAAASGSGSDRPAPGRAVACEIRHRGRIDVDALPLPDGARVYLCGPPPFMRDVRAGLLRRGVPEARIRYEVFGSDPWAGAPT
;
A
#
# COMPACT_ATOMS: atom_id res chain seq x y z
N VAL A 1 23.08 -20.39 6.78
CA VAL A 1 22.60 -20.97 8.05
C VAL A 1 23.38 -20.30 9.16
N LEU A 2 22.72 -19.85 10.22
CA LEU A 2 23.36 -19.24 11.38
C LEU A 2 24.28 -20.27 12.08
N THR A 3 25.50 -19.85 12.46
CA THR A 3 26.39 -20.72 13.23
C THR A 3 25.81 -20.99 14.63
N GLU A 4 26.13 -22.14 15.21
CA GLU A 4 25.61 -22.50 16.55
C GLU A 4 26.09 -21.51 17.62
N GLU A 5 27.35 -21.06 17.52
CA GLU A 5 27.91 -20.04 18.39
C GLU A 5 27.11 -18.72 18.31
N SER A 6 26.83 -18.25 17.11
CA SER A 6 26.05 -17.02 16.90
C SER A 6 24.59 -17.19 17.36
N ALA A 7 24.00 -18.39 17.17
CA ALA A 7 22.66 -18.68 17.67
C ALA A 7 22.57 -18.59 19.19
N GLU A 8 23.58 -19.10 19.93
CA GLU A 8 23.64 -19.01 21.37
C GLU A 8 23.74 -17.53 21.85
N VAL A 9 24.63 -16.78 21.20
CA VAL A 9 24.81 -15.35 21.50
C VAL A 9 23.51 -14.57 21.23
N LEU A 10 22.88 -14.80 20.09
CA LEU A 10 21.62 -14.13 19.75
C LEU A 10 20.51 -14.45 20.75
N ARG A 11 20.37 -15.71 21.23
CA ARG A 11 19.36 -16.06 22.25
C ARG A 11 19.52 -15.23 23.52
N THR A 12 20.74 -14.94 23.91
CA THR A 12 21.03 -14.17 25.15
C THR A 12 20.95 -12.65 24.94
N THR A 13 21.13 -12.16 23.71
CA THR A 13 21.25 -10.72 23.41
C THR A 13 20.04 -10.11 22.72
N VAL A 14 19.17 -10.93 22.09
CA VAL A 14 18.01 -10.41 21.34
C VAL A 14 17.04 -9.61 22.22
N GLY A 15 16.84 -10.03 23.48
CA GLY A 15 16.00 -9.30 24.44
C GLY A 15 16.59 -7.93 24.78
N MET A 16 17.90 -7.83 24.94
CA MET A 16 18.59 -6.57 25.21
C MET A 16 18.52 -5.62 24.01
N VAL A 17 18.78 -6.10 22.79
CA VAL A 17 18.66 -5.29 21.57
C VAL A 17 17.21 -4.84 21.36
N SER A 18 16.24 -5.73 21.57
CA SER A 18 14.82 -5.40 21.48
C SER A 18 14.40 -4.33 22.50
N GLY A 19 14.89 -4.41 23.73
CA GLY A 19 14.61 -3.42 24.79
C GLY A 19 15.16 -2.02 24.50
N HIS A 20 16.20 -1.92 23.63
CA HIS A 20 16.82 -0.65 23.24
C HIS A 20 16.58 -0.30 21.76
N ALA A 21 15.62 -0.94 21.12
CA ALA A 21 15.38 -0.85 19.70
C ALA A 21 15.16 0.58 19.19
N ASP A 22 14.41 1.40 19.92
CA ASP A 22 14.16 2.81 19.56
C ASP A 22 15.45 3.65 19.61
N ALA A 23 16.28 3.48 20.62
CA ALA A 23 17.55 4.18 20.75
C ALA A 23 18.55 3.76 19.67
N ILE A 24 18.64 2.45 19.38
CA ILE A 24 19.51 1.89 18.33
C ILE A 24 19.09 2.42 16.98
N THR A 25 17.81 2.42 16.65
CA THR A 25 17.35 2.91 15.34
C THR A 25 17.48 4.43 15.19
N ALA A 26 17.29 5.19 16.26
CA ALA A 26 17.57 6.63 16.27
C ALA A 26 19.06 6.92 16.01
N ALA A 27 19.96 6.20 16.68
CA ALA A 27 21.41 6.30 16.47
C ALA A 27 21.78 5.87 15.02
N PHE A 28 21.20 4.79 14.53
CA PHE A 28 21.40 4.30 13.15
C PHE A 28 21.06 5.38 12.11
N TYR A 29 19.83 5.95 12.13
CA TYR A 29 19.44 6.97 11.16
C TYR A 29 20.27 8.23 11.27
N ARG A 30 20.59 8.68 12.47
CA ARG A 30 21.47 9.84 12.70
C ARG A 30 22.83 9.63 12.01
N ARG A 31 23.46 8.46 12.25
CA ARG A 31 24.77 8.12 11.68
C ARG A 31 24.71 7.97 10.15
N LEU A 32 23.75 7.21 9.67
CA LEU A 32 23.57 6.93 8.25
C LEU A 32 23.34 8.20 7.44
N LEU A 33 22.43 9.08 7.89
CA LEU A 33 22.07 10.30 7.17
C LEU A 33 23.10 11.42 7.31
N ALA A 34 23.95 11.38 8.35
CA ALA A 34 25.10 12.26 8.47
C ALA A 34 26.21 11.86 7.50
N ALA A 35 26.49 10.55 7.39
CA ALA A 35 27.54 10.02 6.51
C ALA A 35 27.11 10.00 5.03
N HIS A 36 25.83 9.79 4.76
CA HIS A 36 25.28 9.62 3.41
C HIS A 36 24.05 10.52 3.19
N PRO A 37 24.22 11.87 3.09
CA PRO A 37 23.11 12.82 2.92
C PRO A 37 22.16 12.51 1.75
N PRO A 38 22.61 11.98 0.59
CA PRO A 38 21.73 11.65 -0.52
C PRO A 38 20.67 10.59 -0.17
N LEU A 39 20.89 9.74 0.82
CA LEU A 39 19.91 8.74 1.26
C LEU A 39 18.65 9.37 1.87
N ARG A 40 18.69 10.66 2.28
CA ARG A 40 17.48 11.39 2.73
C ARG A 40 16.38 11.42 1.68
N GLN A 41 16.72 11.29 0.40
CA GLN A 41 15.75 11.27 -0.71
C GLN A 41 15.00 9.92 -0.80
N VAL A 42 15.63 8.84 -0.35
CA VAL A 42 15.03 7.50 -0.34
C VAL A 42 14.08 7.32 0.85
N PHE A 43 14.36 8.00 1.96
CA PHE A 43 13.58 7.86 3.19
C PHE A 43 12.39 8.83 3.28
N ASN A 44 11.27 8.36 3.85
CA ASN A 44 10.11 9.20 4.09
C ASN A 44 10.33 10.11 5.30
N GLN A 45 10.51 11.41 5.06
CA GLN A 45 10.75 12.39 6.12
C GLN A 45 9.62 12.44 7.17
N GLY A 46 8.35 12.30 6.74
CA GLY A 46 7.21 12.25 7.65
C GLY A 46 7.26 11.02 8.58
N SER A 47 7.56 9.84 8.04
CA SER A 47 7.72 8.62 8.85
C SER A 47 8.98 8.62 9.71
N GLN A 48 10.00 9.39 9.34
CA GLN A 48 11.17 9.64 10.20
C GLN A 48 10.81 10.55 11.38
N ALA A 49 10.08 11.64 11.13
CA ALA A 49 9.65 12.56 12.18
C ALA A 49 8.75 11.87 13.22
N THR A 50 7.91 10.91 12.81
CA THR A 50 7.03 10.14 13.71
C THR A 50 7.70 8.91 14.32
N GLY A 51 8.94 8.59 13.96
CA GLY A 51 9.65 7.38 14.41
C GLY A 51 9.08 6.06 13.86
N GLU A 52 8.07 6.09 13.01
CA GLU A 52 7.46 4.87 12.45
C GLU A 52 8.45 4.03 11.65
N GLN A 53 9.31 4.66 10.85
CA GLN A 53 10.31 3.96 10.05
C GLN A 53 11.37 3.30 10.93
N ALA A 54 11.75 3.95 12.02
CA ALA A 54 12.69 3.41 13.00
C ALA A 54 12.12 2.14 13.66
N ARG A 55 10.87 2.21 14.13
CA ARG A 55 10.18 1.05 14.72
C ARG A 55 10.02 -0.11 13.74
N ALA A 56 9.72 0.17 12.46
CA ALA A 56 9.60 -0.87 11.43
C ALA A 56 10.94 -1.58 11.17
N LEU A 57 12.06 -0.86 11.12
CA LEU A 57 13.39 -1.45 10.99
C LEU A 57 13.74 -2.33 12.20
N ALA A 58 13.54 -1.81 13.41
CA ALA A 58 13.77 -2.56 14.63
C ALA A 58 12.95 -3.86 14.68
N ALA A 59 11.66 -3.77 14.39
CA ALA A 59 10.76 -4.91 14.33
C ALA A 59 11.20 -5.96 13.29
N ALA A 60 11.67 -5.51 12.12
CA ALA A 60 12.16 -6.41 11.07
C ALA A 60 13.44 -7.14 11.50
N VAL A 61 14.42 -6.43 12.07
CA VAL A 61 15.71 -6.99 12.51
C VAL A 61 15.51 -7.97 13.67
N VAL A 62 14.79 -7.58 14.72
CA VAL A 62 14.48 -8.42 15.88
C VAL A 62 13.60 -9.61 15.48
N GLY A 63 12.62 -9.39 14.62
CA GLY A 63 11.74 -10.42 14.08
C GLY A 63 12.50 -11.48 13.30
N PHE A 64 13.49 -11.08 12.49
CA PHE A 64 14.34 -12.00 11.74
C PHE A 64 15.27 -12.81 12.66
N ALA A 65 15.89 -12.16 13.63
CA ALA A 65 16.69 -12.87 14.63
C ALA A 65 15.85 -13.94 15.35
N GLY A 66 14.65 -13.57 15.80
CA GLY A 66 13.69 -14.52 16.38
C GLY A 66 13.26 -15.64 15.44
N HIS A 67 13.11 -15.36 14.14
CA HIS A 67 12.81 -16.38 13.13
C HIS A 67 13.95 -17.40 12.99
N LEU A 68 15.19 -16.91 12.87
CA LEU A 68 16.37 -17.80 12.77
C LEU A 68 16.53 -18.72 13.99
N LEU A 69 16.20 -18.20 15.19
CA LEU A 69 16.32 -18.97 16.42
C LEU A 69 15.22 -20.03 16.61
N ARG A 70 14.06 -19.87 15.95
CA ARG A 70 12.93 -20.82 16.04
C ARG A 70 12.88 -21.87 14.94
N THR A 71 13.64 -21.71 13.86
CA THR A 71 13.56 -22.59 12.69
C THR A 71 14.80 -23.49 12.58
N PRO A 72 14.85 -24.66 13.23
CA PRO A 72 15.90 -25.64 12.97
C PRO A 72 15.48 -26.49 11.75
N GLY A 73 16.18 -26.30 10.62
CA GLY A 73 16.04 -27.15 9.44
C GLY A 73 15.17 -26.58 8.30
N PRO A 74 15.00 -27.34 7.19
CA PRO A 74 14.23 -26.91 6.03
C PRO A 74 12.75 -26.71 6.38
N ALA A 75 12.21 -25.53 6.02
CA ALA A 75 10.84 -25.13 6.32
C ALA A 75 9.81 -26.11 5.72
N GLN A 76 8.94 -26.67 6.55
CA GLN A 76 7.78 -27.45 6.10
C GLN A 76 6.57 -26.52 5.89
N PRO A 77 5.67 -26.83 4.92
CA PRO A 77 4.45 -26.07 4.72
C PRO A 77 3.58 -26.02 5.98
N GLY A 78 3.18 -24.82 6.41
CA GLY A 78 2.32 -24.63 7.60
C GLY A 78 3.05 -24.31 8.91
N GLN A 79 4.38 -24.20 8.92
CA GLN A 79 5.13 -23.86 10.13
C GLN A 79 5.30 -22.34 10.35
N PRO A 80 5.60 -21.88 11.59
CA PRO A 80 5.72 -20.45 11.98
C PRO A 80 6.68 -19.61 11.13
N GLY A 81 7.60 -20.25 10.38
CA GLY A 81 8.48 -19.57 9.43
C GLY A 81 7.80 -18.87 8.26
N GLN A 82 6.54 -19.23 7.95
CA GLN A 82 5.81 -18.60 6.84
C GLN A 82 5.38 -17.15 7.13
N ALA A 83 5.12 -16.81 8.39
CA ALA A 83 4.73 -15.46 8.78
C ALA A 83 5.86 -14.45 8.50
N PHE A 84 7.11 -14.80 8.83
CA PHE A 84 8.25 -13.92 8.57
C PHE A 84 8.56 -13.78 7.07
N ASN A 85 8.33 -14.82 6.26
CA ASN A 85 8.44 -14.74 4.80
C ASN A 85 7.51 -13.69 4.19
N GLY A 86 6.33 -13.47 4.79
CA GLY A 86 5.42 -12.39 4.40
C GLY A 86 6.01 -11.00 4.66
N VAL A 87 6.65 -10.81 5.83
CA VAL A 87 7.33 -9.56 6.19
C VAL A 87 8.52 -9.31 5.26
N LEU A 88 9.37 -10.29 5.03
CA LEU A 88 10.54 -10.19 4.15
C LEU A 88 10.13 -9.83 2.71
N ARG A 89 9.10 -10.49 2.16
CA ARG A 89 8.56 -10.16 0.83
C ARG A 89 8.05 -8.73 0.76
N ARG A 90 7.35 -8.26 1.79
CA ARG A 90 6.83 -6.88 1.85
C ARG A 90 7.95 -5.86 1.83
N ILE A 91 9.00 -6.10 2.61
CA ILE A 91 10.19 -5.24 2.63
C ILE A 91 10.85 -5.26 1.25
N ALA A 92 11.09 -6.43 0.66
CA ALA A 92 11.73 -6.57 -0.65
C ALA A 92 10.94 -5.87 -1.77
N HIS A 93 9.61 -6.02 -1.80
CA HIS A 93 8.78 -5.30 -2.76
C HIS A 93 8.84 -3.78 -2.58
N ARG A 94 8.89 -3.30 -1.33
CA ARG A 94 9.04 -1.87 -1.05
C ARG A 94 10.40 -1.36 -1.47
N HIS A 95 11.47 -2.07 -1.18
CA HIS A 95 12.83 -1.75 -1.60
C HIS A 95 12.93 -1.72 -3.13
N ALA A 96 12.41 -2.74 -3.81
CA ALA A 96 12.40 -2.79 -5.27
C ALA A 96 11.64 -1.60 -5.89
N SER A 97 10.53 -1.16 -5.29
CA SER A 97 9.77 0.01 -5.76
C SER A 97 10.52 1.34 -5.60
N LEU A 98 11.56 1.38 -4.79
CA LEU A 98 12.40 2.55 -4.53
C LEU A 98 13.77 2.45 -5.20
N GLY A 99 14.07 1.33 -5.85
CA GLY A 99 15.36 1.10 -6.50
C GLY A 99 16.51 0.84 -5.53
N VAL A 100 16.24 0.18 -4.40
CA VAL A 100 17.30 -0.25 -3.48
C VAL A 100 18.18 -1.28 -4.17
N ARG A 101 19.50 -1.10 -4.03
CA ARG A 101 20.51 -1.92 -4.69
C ARG A 101 21.34 -2.73 -3.69
N PRO A 102 21.88 -3.88 -4.13
CA PRO A 102 22.71 -4.73 -3.27
C PRO A 102 23.95 -4.02 -2.67
N ASP A 103 24.54 -3.06 -3.37
CA ASP A 103 25.70 -2.28 -2.92
C ASP A 103 25.40 -1.31 -1.76
N GLN A 104 24.14 -1.09 -1.44
CA GLN A 104 23.71 -0.24 -0.31
C GLN A 104 23.65 -1.02 1.03
N TYR A 105 23.53 -2.35 0.99
CA TYR A 105 23.42 -3.16 2.20
C TYR A 105 24.68 -3.14 3.10
N PRO A 106 25.94 -3.14 2.56
CA PRO A 106 27.13 -2.97 3.39
C PRO A 106 27.11 -1.69 4.22
N VAL A 107 26.67 -0.59 3.61
CA VAL A 107 26.55 0.73 4.27
C VAL A 107 25.52 0.66 5.41
N VAL A 108 24.36 0.05 5.14
CA VAL A 108 23.29 -0.12 6.16
C VAL A 108 23.78 -0.97 7.32
N GLY A 109 24.44 -2.12 7.04
CA GLY A 109 24.97 -3.03 8.06
C GLY A 109 26.02 -2.36 8.94
N GLN A 110 26.98 -1.66 8.34
CA GLN A 110 28.02 -0.94 9.07
C GLN A 110 27.41 0.08 10.07
N HIS A 111 26.45 0.89 9.63
CA HIS A 111 25.82 1.88 10.50
C HIS A 111 24.90 1.26 11.54
N LEU A 112 24.24 0.14 11.24
CA LEU A 112 23.38 -0.55 12.20
C LEU A 112 24.20 -1.18 13.34
N LEU A 113 25.25 -1.90 12.98
CA LEU A 113 26.15 -2.53 13.99
C LEU A 113 26.87 -1.49 14.82
N ALA A 114 27.29 -0.38 14.22
CA ALA A 114 27.88 0.74 14.95
C ALA A 114 26.87 1.40 15.90
N ALA A 115 25.60 1.49 15.53
CA ALA A 115 24.54 2.01 16.41
C ALA A 115 24.24 1.08 17.58
N ILE A 116 24.25 -0.25 17.34
CA ILE A 116 24.12 -1.25 18.42
C ILE A 116 25.28 -1.08 19.42
N GLY A 117 26.52 -0.95 18.92
CA GLY A 117 27.69 -0.72 19.79
C GLY A 117 27.63 0.59 20.56
N GLU A 118 27.17 1.70 19.92
CA GLU A 118 27.00 3.01 20.56
C GLU A 118 26.01 2.95 21.72
N VAL A 119 24.87 2.27 21.54
CA VAL A 119 23.78 2.26 22.52
C VAL A 119 24.03 1.26 23.66
N LEU A 120 24.58 0.10 23.34
CA LEU A 120 24.76 -0.99 24.31
C LEU A 120 26.16 -1.02 24.95
N GLY A 121 27.11 -0.22 24.45
CA GLY A 121 28.42 -0.04 25.05
C GLY A 121 29.18 -1.35 25.25
N GLU A 122 29.71 -1.57 26.44
CA GLU A 122 30.53 -2.73 26.80
C GLU A 122 29.82 -4.09 26.68
N ALA A 123 28.49 -4.10 26.64
CA ALA A 123 27.73 -5.33 26.39
C ALA A 123 27.96 -5.89 24.98
N VAL A 124 28.43 -5.08 24.04
CA VAL A 124 28.75 -5.49 22.67
C VAL A 124 30.21 -5.95 22.60
N THR A 125 30.46 -7.12 23.15
CA THR A 125 31.77 -7.78 23.01
C THR A 125 32.04 -8.13 21.53
N PRO A 126 33.31 -8.44 21.15
CA PRO A 126 33.62 -8.91 19.79
C PRO A 126 32.81 -10.15 19.37
N ARG A 127 32.44 -11.01 20.33
CA ARG A 127 31.59 -12.19 20.08
C ARG A 127 30.15 -11.77 19.75
N VAL A 128 29.61 -10.83 20.48
CA VAL A 128 28.27 -10.27 20.24
C VAL A 128 28.23 -9.56 18.88
N HIS A 129 29.23 -8.73 18.59
CA HIS A 129 29.31 -8.03 17.31
C HIS A 129 29.31 -9.01 16.13
N ARG A 130 30.14 -10.09 16.16
CA ARG A 130 30.18 -11.09 15.10
C ARG A 130 28.84 -11.81 14.91
N ALA A 131 28.14 -12.14 16.00
CA ALA A 131 26.84 -12.81 15.91
C ALA A 131 25.77 -11.94 15.26
N TRP A 132 25.73 -10.64 15.59
CA TRP A 132 24.79 -9.69 14.97
C TRP A 132 25.17 -9.34 13.53
N ASP A 133 26.46 -9.32 13.19
CA ASP A 133 26.94 -9.18 11.81
C ASP A 133 26.50 -10.38 10.96
N GLU A 134 26.71 -11.60 11.43
CA GLU A 134 26.27 -12.82 10.73
C GLU A 134 24.74 -12.81 10.51
N MET A 135 23.97 -12.47 11.54
CA MET A 135 22.52 -12.35 11.44
C MET A 135 22.10 -11.29 10.41
N PHE A 136 22.76 -10.11 10.43
CA PHE A 136 22.48 -9.04 9.47
C PHE A 136 22.71 -9.51 8.03
N TRP A 137 23.83 -10.19 7.78
CA TRP A 137 24.13 -10.66 6.41
C TRP A 137 23.20 -11.76 5.93
N LEU A 138 22.71 -12.62 6.81
CA LEU A 138 21.66 -13.58 6.46
C LEU A 138 20.35 -12.85 6.07
N PHE A 139 19.97 -11.80 6.81
CA PHE A 139 18.81 -10.97 6.49
C PHE A 139 18.98 -10.21 5.18
N ALA A 140 20.12 -9.54 5.00
CA ALA A 140 20.45 -8.79 3.80
C ALA A 140 20.45 -9.69 2.56
N THR A 141 21.07 -10.86 2.63
CA THR A 141 21.12 -11.81 1.51
C THR A 141 19.73 -12.32 1.13
N ALA A 142 18.87 -12.59 2.11
CA ALA A 142 17.49 -12.99 1.85
C ALA A 142 16.68 -11.87 1.14
N LEU A 143 16.87 -10.61 1.54
CA LEU A 143 16.26 -9.45 0.88
C LEU A 143 16.80 -9.25 -0.53
N ILE A 144 18.12 -9.25 -0.72
CA ILE A 144 18.78 -9.10 -2.03
C ILE A 144 18.29 -10.17 -3.01
N ALA A 145 18.18 -11.42 -2.56
CA ALA A 145 17.70 -12.51 -3.40
C ALA A 145 16.23 -12.33 -3.84
N GLU A 146 15.35 -11.87 -2.94
CA GLU A 146 13.95 -11.62 -3.29
C GLU A 146 13.81 -10.37 -4.16
N GLU A 147 14.55 -9.30 -3.89
CA GLU A 147 14.61 -8.09 -4.70
C GLU A 147 15.08 -8.39 -6.14
N ALA A 148 16.11 -9.21 -6.30
CA ALA A 148 16.60 -9.63 -7.61
C ALA A 148 15.51 -10.35 -8.42
N ARG A 149 14.72 -11.23 -7.77
CA ARG A 149 13.58 -11.89 -8.42
C ARG A 149 12.48 -10.90 -8.81
N ILE A 150 12.22 -9.89 -7.98
CA ILE A 150 11.22 -8.85 -8.25
C ILE A 150 11.65 -8.03 -9.47
N TYR A 151 12.90 -7.58 -9.52
CA TYR A 151 13.46 -6.84 -10.65
C TYR A 151 13.41 -7.66 -11.94
N GLN A 152 13.78 -8.94 -11.88
CA GLN A 152 13.73 -9.83 -13.04
C GLN A 152 12.30 -10.00 -13.58
N ARG A 153 11.32 -10.26 -12.69
CA ARG A 153 9.92 -10.43 -13.10
C ARG A 153 9.30 -9.15 -13.65
N GLY A 154 9.63 -8.00 -13.06
CA GLY A 154 9.15 -6.69 -13.48
C GLY A 154 9.87 -6.09 -14.68
N GLY A 155 10.92 -6.76 -15.20
CA GLY A 155 11.76 -6.24 -16.28
C GLY A 155 12.39 -4.89 -15.95
N SER A 156 12.61 -4.59 -14.66
CA SER A 156 13.11 -3.31 -14.19
C SER A 156 14.61 -3.38 -13.85
N ASN A 157 15.30 -2.26 -14.10
CA ASN A 157 16.71 -2.11 -13.76
C ASN A 157 16.84 -1.37 -12.42
N PRO A 158 17.44 -1.97 -11.38
CA PRO A 158 17.61 -1.30 -10.10
C PRO A 158 18.48 -0.03 -10.16
N ALA A 159 19.37 0.09 -11.16
CA ALA A 159 20.17 1.29 -11.38
C ALA A 159 19.34 2.45 -11.95
N ASN A 160 18.24 2.14 -12.64
CA ASN A 160 17.28 3.15 -13.14
C ASN A 160 15.85 2.58 -13.03
N PRO A 161 15.27 2.61 -11.83
CA PRO A 161 13.95 2.01 -11.57
C PRO A 161 12.80 2.88 -12.08
N TRP A 162 13.09 4.12 -12.47
CA TRP A 162 12.10 5.12 -12.82
C TRP A 162 11.86 5.17 -14.32
N ARG A 163 10.58 5.21 -14.71
CA ARG A 163 10.14 5.47 -16.08
C ARG A 163 9.17 6.64 -16.07
N SER A 164 9.25 7.49 -17.11
CA SER A 164 8.36 8.65 -17.25
C SER A 164 7.00 8.23 -17.80
N TRP A 165 5.94 8.70 -17.16
CA TRP A 165 4.54 8.44 -17.49
C TRP A 165 3.80 9.74 -17.70
N ARG A 166 2.96 9.78 -18.73
CA ARG A 166 2.11 10.96 -19.02
C ARG A 166 0.76 10.80 -18.33
N VAL A 167 0.33 11.85 -17.65
CA VAL A 167 -1.02 11.97 -17.09
C VAL A 167 -1.99 12.20 -18.23
N THR A 168 -2.93 11.28 -18.46
CA THR A 168 -3.94 11.36 -19.53
C THR A 168 -5.31 11.80 -19.01
N ALA A 169 -5.61 11.55 -17.73
CA ALA A 169 -6.81 12.05 -17.08
C ALA A 169 -6.57 12.33 -15.59
N ARG A 170 -7.30 13.32 -15.09
CA ARG A 170 -7.28 13.73 -13.68
C ARG A 170 -8.74 13.87 -13.23
N THR A 171 -9.14 13.02 -12.29
CA THR A 171 -10.53 12.98 -11.79
C THR A 171 -10.56 13.17 -10.29
N VAL A 172 -11.28 14.19 -9.81
CA VAL A 172 -11.53 14.36 -8.37
C VAL A 172 -12.67 13.43 -7.97
N THR A 173 -12.41 12.49 -7.06
CA THR A 173 -13.40 11.50 -6.59
C THR A 173 -14.07 11.92 -5.30
N THR A 174 -13.33 12.61 -4.42
CA THR A 174 -13.84 13.28 -3.21
C THR A 174 -13.02 14.56 -2.98
N PRO A 175 -13.40 15.46 -2.05
CA PRO A 175 -12.61 16.66 -1.77
C PRO A 175 -11.15 16.41 -1.42
N GLU A 176 -10.86 15.22 -0.88
CA GLU A 176 -9.51 14.85 -0.44
C GLU A 176 -8.84 13.83 -1.37
N VAL A 177 -9.52 13.32 -2.40
CA VAL A 177 -9.03 12.22 -3.22
C VAL A 177 -9.18 12.50 -4.70
N LEU A 178 -8.10 12.31 -5.44
CA LEU A 178 -8.09 12.34 -6.89
C LEU A 178 -7.53 11.06 -7.49
N SER A 179 -7.93 10.74 -8.71
CA SER A 179 -7.36 9.69 -9.53
C SER A 179 -6.59 10.28 -10.71
N LEU A 180 -5.43 9.70 -11.01
CA LEU A 180 -4.61 10.02 -12.18
C LEU A 180 -4.51 8.79 -13.06
N ASP A 181 -4.93 8.91 -14.31
CA ASP A 181 -4.70 7.92 -15.35
C ASP A 181 -3.39 8.21 -16.06
N LEU A 182 -2.61 7.17 -16.28
CA LEU A 182 -1.21 7.26 -16.70
C LEU A 182 -0.90 6.29 -17.82
N VAL A 183 -0.20 6.76 -18.83
CA VAL A 183 0.36 5.92 -19.93
C VAL A 183 1.87 6.15 -20.02
N PRO A 184 2.66 5.19 -20.52
CA PRO A 184 4.08 5.42 -20.78
C PRO A 184 4.28 6.67 -21.63
N ALA A 185 5.27 7.51 -21.29
CA ALA A 185 5.56 8.73 -22.05
C ALA A 185 6.26 8.44 -23.40
N GLY A 186 6.90 7.28 -23.52
CA GLY A 186 7.61 6.82 -24.71
C GLY A 186 6.82 5.75 -25.49
N ILE A 187 7.56 4.97 -26.25
CA ILE A 187 7.05 3.87 -27.09
C ILE A 187 6.93 2.55 -26.31
N ASP A 188 7.30 2.54 -25.03
CA ASP A 188 7.25 1.34 -24.22
C ASP A 188 5.81 0.84 -24.07
N PRO A 189 5.58 -0.48 -24.11
CA PRO A 189 4.27 -1.03 -23.84
C PRO A 189 3.86 -0.81 -22.37
N LEU A 190 2.56 -0.80 -22.14
CA LEU A 190 2.03 -0.82 -20.76
C LEU A 190 2.50 -2.12 -20.07
N PRO A 191 3.13 -2.05 -18.90
CA PRO A 191 3.58 -3.24 -18.21
C PRO A 191 2.39 -4.08 -17.73
N ASP A 192 2.55 -5.39 -17.75
CA ASP A 192 1.64 -6.30 -17.09
C ASP A 192 1.72 -6.10 -15.57
N TYR A 193 0.58 -6.18 -14.92
CA TYR A 193 0.50 -6.14 -13.47
C TYR A 193 -0.67 -6.96 -12.92
N LEU A 194 -0.61 -7.27 -11.65
CA LEU A 194 -1.66 -8.00 -10.94
C LEU A 194 -2.50 -7.06 -10.08
N PRO A 195 -3.84 -7.28 -9.99
CA PRO A 195 -4.68 -6.49 -9.11
C PRO A 195 -4.19 -6.57 -7.65
N GLY A 196 -4.04 -5.42 -7.01
CA GLY A 196 -3.46 -5.29 -5.67
C GLY A 196 -2.03 -4.76 -5.67
N GLN A 197 -1.33 -4.75 -6.81
CA GLN A 197 -0.01 -4.14 -6.93
C GLN A 197 -0.08 -2.61 -6.84
N TYR A 198 1.07 -2.01 -6.56
CA TYR A 198 1.28 -0.58 -6.46
C TYR A 198 2.50 -0.13 -7.27
N VAL A 199 2.63 1.15 -7.47
CA VAL A 199 3.81 1.82 -8.01
C VAL A 199 4.33 2.85 -7.01
N SER A 200 5.64 3.11 -7.02
CA SER A 200 6.18 4.32 -6.42
C SER A 200 6.11 5.44 -7.43
N VAL A 201 5.63 6.60 -7.01
CA VAL A 201 5.67 7.85 -7.79
C VAL A 201 6.73 8.74 -7.17
N ALA A 202 7.70 9.17 -7.97
CA ALA A 202 8.73 10.12 -7.57
C ALA A 202 8.43 11.51 -8.14
N VAL A 203 8.61 12.52 -7.30
CA VAL A 203 8.47 13.93 -7.64
C VAL A 203 9.65 14.72 -7.08
N ASP A 204 10.09 15.73 -7.82
CA ASP A 204 11.12 16.65 -7.37
C ASP A 204 10.45 17.85 -6.70
N LEU A 205 10.71 18.02 -5.40
CA LEU A 205 10.13 19.07 -4.57
C LEU A 205 11.20 20.15 -4.33
N PRO A 206 10.88 21.45 -4.50
CA PRO A 206 11.86 22.53 -4.44
C PRO A 206 12.68 22.54 -3.14
N ASP A 207 12.03 22.35 -1.99
CA ASP A 207 12.66 22.49 -0.67
C ASP A 207 13.18 21.19 -0.07
N VAL A 208 12.79 20.05 -0.63
CA VAL A 208 12.97 18.72 -0.02
C VAL A 208 13.76 17.78 -0.94
N GLY A 209 13.92 18.16 -2.22
CA GLY A 209 14.50 17.32 -3.25
C GLY A 209 13.55 16.20 -3.70
N ARG A 210 14.13 15.18 -4.36
CA ARG A 210 13.37 14.05 -4.89
C ARG A 210 12.74 13.23 -3.78
N GLN A 211 11.43 12.99 -3.87
CA GLN A 211 10.66 12.20 -2.92
C GLN A 211 9.79 11.18 -3.64
N ALA A 212 9.74 9.95 -3.12
CA ALA A 212 8.90 8.90 -3.68
C ALA A 212 7.86 8.39 -2.67
N ARG A 213 6.65 8.07 -3.16
CA ARG A 213 5.58 7.45 -2.35
C ARG A 213 4.88 6.37 -3.15
N GLN A 214 4.47 5.32 -2.45
CA GLN A 214 3.73 4.20 -3.00
C GLN A 214 2.25 4.55 -3.13
N TYR A 215 1.68 4.20 -4.31
CA TYR A 215 0.25 4.31 -4.60
C TYR A 215 -0.25 3.02 -5.23
N SER A 216 -1.27 2.43 -4.63
CA SER A 216 -1.91 1.23 -5.19
C SER A 216 -2.53 1.55 -6.55
N LEU A 217 -2.39 0.58 -7.46
CA LEU A 217 -3.10 0.64 -8.74
C LEU A 217 -4.59 0.40 -8.49
N SER A 218 -5.41 1.35 -8.88
CA SER A 218 -6.85 1.37 -8.63
C SER A 218 -7.69 0.99 -9.85
N ARG A 219 -7.07 0.50 -10.91
CA ARG A 219 -7.73 0.00 -12.12
C ARG A 219 -7.33 -1.45 -12.38
N ALA A 220 -8.24 -2.23 -12.95
CA ALA A 220 -7.93 -3.60 -13.34
C ALA A 220 -6.93 -3.64 -14.52
N PRO A 221 -6.02 -4.63 -14.59
CA PRO A 221 -5.12 -4.82 -15.73
C PRO A 221 -5.86 -4.92 -17.06
N GLY A 222 -5.24 -4.48 -18.14
CA GLY A 222 -5.80 -4.55 -19.49
C GLY A 222 -6.80 -3.45 -19.85
N ALA A 223 -6.86 -2.36 -19.07
CA ALA A 223 -7.71 -1.20 -19.35
C ALA A 223 -7.00 -0.08 -20.13
N GLY A 224 -5.82 -0.33 -20.69
CA GLY A 224 -5.10 0.62 -21.56
C GLY A 224 -4.33 1.72 -20.81
N SER A 225 -4.43 1.81 -19.49
CA SER A 225 -3.68 2.75 -18.66
C SER A 225 -3.46 2.20 -17.26
N LEU A 226 -2.45 2.69 -16.55
CA LEU A 226 -2.41 2.58 -15.09
C LEU A 226 -3.27 3.68 -14.48
N ARG A 227 -3.82 3.41 -13.31
CA ARG A 227 -4.47 4.46 -12.51
C ARG A 227 -4.02 4.37 -11.07
N ILE A 228 -3.57 5.50 -10.53
CA ILE A 228 -3.36 5.68 -9.10
C ILE A 228 -4.46 6.57 -8.53
N THR A 229 -4.88 6.27 -7.30
CA THR A 229 -5.84 7.11 -6.57
C THR A 229 -5.16 7.64 -5.32
N VAL A 230 -5.09 8.95 -5.21
CA VAL A 230 -4.24 9.67 -4.26
C VAL A 230 -5.10 10.43 -3.27
N ARG A 231 -4.99 10.08 -1.99
CA ARG A 231 -5.55 10.88 -0.91
C ARG A 231 -4.54 11.95 -0.49
N ARG A 232 -4.97 13.19 -0.44
CA ARG A 232 -4.20 14.29 0.14
C ARG A 232 -4.08 14.07 1.66
N VAL A 233 -2.87 14.11 2.17
CA VAL A 233 -2.58 14.02 3.60
C VAL A 233 -2.49 15.43 4.15
N PRO A 234 -3.46 15.91 4.96
CA PRO A 234 -3.39 17.23 5.58
C PRO A 234 -2.32 17.27 6.68
N ALA A 235 -1.93 18.46 7.08
CA ALA A 235 -1.18 18.65 8.31
C ALA A 235 -2.05 18.25 9.52
N THR A 236 -1.46 17.63 10.53
CA THR A 236 -2.18 17.20 11.74
C THR A 236 -1.28 17.37 12.97
N GLY A 237 -1.68 18.24 13.88
CA GLY A 237 -0.80 18.62 15.01
C GLY A 237 0.53 19.15 14.48
N ASP A 238 1.63 18.63 15.01
CA ASP A 238 3.00 18.98 14.60
C ASP A 238 3.47 18.28 13.32
N ALA A 239 2.68 17.32 12.79
CA ALA A 239 3.03 16.61 11.55
C ALA A 239 2.69 17.48 10.33
N PRO A 240 3.67 17.76 9.44
CA PRO A 240 3.43 18.55 8.24
C PRO A 240 2.52 17.82 7.25
N ALA A 241 1.90 18.56 6.35
CA ALA A 241 1.15 17.98 5.25
C ALA A 241 2.04 17.06 4.40
N GLY A 242 1.43 16.01 3.84
CA GLY A 242 2.16 15.07 2.98
C GLY A 242 2.65 15.77 1.70
N ALA A 243 3.94 16.02 1.58
CA ALA A 243 4.53 16.82 0.51
C ALA A 243 4.21 16.25 -0.89
N VAL A 244 4.39 14.94 -1.11
CA VAL A 244 4.11 14.30 -2.41
C VAL A 244 2.62 14.32 -2.73
N SER A 245 1.74 13.93 -1.78
CA SER A 245 0.31 13.95 -2.02
C SER A 245 -0.23 15.36 -2.29
N SER A 246 0.29 16.38 -1.60
CA SER A 246 -0.05 17.79 -1.84
C SER A 246 0.44 18.26 -3.21
N HIS A 247 1.65 17.86 -3.63
CA HIS A 247 2.17 18.15 -4.96
C HIS A 247 1.28 17.55 -6.05
N LEU A 248 0.93 16.25 -5.94
CA LEU A 248 0.05 15.58 -6.91
C LEU A 248 -1.33 16.24 -7.01
N HIS A 249 -1.87 16.73 -5.89
CA HIS A 249 -3.16 17.42 -5.87
C HIS A 249 -3.12 18.82 -6.47
N ASN A 250 -2.05 19.58 -6.20
CA ASN A 250 -2.03 21.02 -6.44
C ASN A 250 -1.25 21.42 -7.69
N ARG A 251 -0.34 20.57 -8.17
CA ARG A 251 0.60 20.92 -9.23
C ARG A 251 0.51 20.03 -10.46
N VAL A 252 -0.07 18.84 -10.35
CA VAL A 252 -0.10 17.90 -11.47
C VAL A 252 -1.39 18.07 -12.28
N ALA A 253 -1.22 18.28 -13.58
CA ALA A 253 -2.27 18.45 -14.58
C ALA A 253 -2.21 17.35 -15.65
N VAL A 254 -3.26 17.28 -16.48
CA VAL A 254 -3.26 16.43 -17.67
C VAL A 254 -2.18 16.90 -18.64
N GLY A 255 -1.39 15.98 -19.15
CA GLY A 255 -0.23 16.24 -20.01
C GLY A 255 1.12 16.18 -19.29
N ASP A 256 1.13 16.37 -17.98
CA ASP A 256 2.37 16.34 -17.18
C ASP A 256 3.01 14.96 -17.16
N LEU A 257 4.30 14.93 -16.89
CA LEU A 257 5.09 13.73 -16.74
C LEU A 257 5.35 13.43 -15.25
N LEU A 258 5.19 12.18 -14.89
CA LEU A 258 5.52 11.65 -13.56
C LEU A 258 6.47 10.46 -13.71
N ASP A 259 7.43 10.36 -12.82
CA ASP A 259 8.32 9.20 -12.76
C ASP A 259 7.71 8.10 -11.86
N LEU A 260 7.47 6.94 -12.44
CA LEU A 260 6.94 5.78 -11.74
C LEU A 260 7.92 4.61 -11.77
N SER A 261 7.92 3.84 -10.67
CA SER A 261 8.55 2.51 -10.65
C SER A 261 7.73 1.51 -11.48
N ALA A 262 8.31 0.34 -11.76
CA ALA A 262 7.52 -0.79 -12.24
C ALA A 262 6.46 -1.18 -11.18
N PRO A 263 5.30 -1.73 -11.60
CA PRO A 263 4.31 -2.30 -10.70
C PRO A 263 4.91 -3.40 -9.82
N THR A 264 4.68 -3.32 -8.52
CA THR A 264 5.19 -4.27 -7.53
C THR A 264 4.18 -4.47 -6.40
N GLY A 265 4.43 -5.40 -5.50
CA GLY A 265 3.53 -5.73 -4.40
C GLY A 265 3.26 -7.23 -4.31
N HIS A 266 3.19 -7.78 -3.10
CA HIS A 266 2.98 -9.21 -2.87
C HIS A 266 1.53 -9.56 -2.55
N VAL A 267 0.72 -8.56 -2.16
CA VAL A 267 -0.71 -8.74 -1.87
C VAL A 267 -1.50 -8.59 -3.16
N THR A 268 -1.55 -9.66 -3.93
CA THR A 268 -2.24 -9.68 -5.23
C THR A 268 -3.43 -10.62 -5.19
N LEU A 269 -4.42 -10.35 -6.07
CA LEU A 269 -5.59 -11.20 -6.20
C LEU A 269 -5.17 -12.62 -6.60
N ALA A 270 -5.46 -13.58 -5.74
CA ALA A 270 -5.17 -14.98 -6.02
C ALA A 270 -6.06 -15.51 -7.15
N PRO A 271 -5.52 -16.32 -8.05
CA PRO A 271 -6.33 -17.05 -9.01
C PRO A 271 -7.25 -18.04 -8.31
N GLY A 272 -8.29 -18.48 -9.03
CA GLY A 272 -9.24 -19.46 -8.50
C GLY A 272 -10.66 -18.93 -8.43
N ALA A 273 -11.58 -19.82 -8.01
CA ALA A 273 -13.02 -19.57 -7.91
C ALA A 273 -13.49 -19.41 -6.45
N ASP A 274 -12.58 -19.53 -5.47
CA ASP A 274 -12.94 -19.35 -4.05
C ASP A 274 -13.71 -18.04 -3.87
N PRO A 275 -14.73 -17.99 -3.01
CA PRO A 275 -15.42 -16.73 -2.70
C PRO A 275 -14.43 -15.64 -2.28
N LEU A 276 -14.73 -14.41 -2.66
CA LEU A 276 -13.86 -13.25 -2.44
C LEU A 276 -14.52 -12.28 -1.47
N VAL A 277 -13.79 -11.88 -0.43
CA VAL A 277 -14.20 -10.84 0.51
C VAL A 277 -13.21 -9.68 0.45
N LEU A 278 -13.67 -8.51 0.01
CA LEU A 278 -12.88 -7.29 -0.13
C LEU A 278 -13.29 -6.30 0.96
N ILE A 279 -12.41 -6.06 1.93
CA ILE A 279 -12.69 -5.19 3.09
C ILE A 279 -11.77 -3.98 3.04
N SER A 280 -12.34 -2.78 3.11
CA SER A 280 -11.55 -1.55 3.03
C SER A 280 -12.10 -0.42 3.89
N ALA A 281 -11.21 0.54 4.21
CA ALA A 281 -11.62 1.82 4.78
C ALA A 281 -10.86 2.97 4.10
N GLY A 282 -11.56 4.07 3.81
CA GLY A 282 -11.00 5.25 3.16
C GLY A 282 -10.28 4.90 1.85
N ILE A 283 -9.06 5.41 1.68
CA ILE A 283 -8.27 5.17 0.46
C ILE A 283 -7.83 3.70 0.27
N GLY A 284 -7.99 2.84 1.29
CA GLY A 284 -7.79 1.39 1.16
C GLY A 284 -8.71 0.73 0.14
N THR A 285 -9.74 1.43 -0.35
CA THR A 285 -10.57 0.99 -1.48
C THR A 285 -9.80 0.86 -2.79
N ALA A 286 -8.69 1.60 -2.99
CA ALA A 286 -7.97 1.64 -4.26
C ALA A 286 -7.55 0.25 -4.79
N PRO A 287 -6.82 -0.60 -4.04
CA PRO A 287 -6.51 -1.95 -4.49
C PRO A 287 -7.74 -2.84 -4.62
N MET A 288 -8.78 -2.60 -3.81
CA MET A 288 -10.02 -3.40 -3.86
C MET A 288 -10.81 -3.17 -5.15
N ILE A 289 -10.84 -1.94 -5.66
CA ILE A 289 -11.46 -1.60 -6.94
C ILE A 289 -10.74 -2.30 -8.10
N ALA A 290 -9.42 -2.37 -8.09
CA ALA A 290 -8.67 -3.12 -9.10
C ALA A 290 -9.00 -4.63 -9.07
N MET A 291 -9.10 -5.21 -7.86
CA MET A 291 -9.47 -6.62 -7.66
C MET A 291 -10.92 -6.88 -8.09
N LEU A 292 -11.85 -6.00 -7.71
CA LEU A 292 -13.26 -6.08 -8.06
C LEU A 292 -13.45 -5.99 -9.59
N GLY A 293 -12.83 -5.00 -10.25
CA GLY A 293 -12.91 -4.81 -11.69
C GLY A 293 -12.31 -5.98 -12.48
N HIS A 294 -11.19 -6.54 -12.01
CA HIS A 294 -10.61 -7.75 -12.62
C HIS A 294 -11.55 -8.95 -12.48
N THR A 295 -12.16 -9.12 -11.29
CA THR A 295 -13.10 -10.21 -11.02
C THR A 295 -14.36 -10.04 -11.86
N ALA A 296 -14.93 -8.86 -11.92
CA ALA A 296 -16.13 -8.57 -12.72
C ALA A 296 -15.93 -8.86 -14.21
N ARG A 297 -14.74 -8.55 -14.74
CA ARG A 297 -14.41 -8.78 -16.15
C ARG A 297 -14.15 -10.25 -16.48
N LEU A 298 -13.37 -10.96 -15.66
CA LEU A 298 -12.90 -12.31 -16.00
C LEU A 298 -13.66 -13.43 -15.33
N ARG A 299 -14.36 -13.15 -14.22
CA ARG A 299 -15.08 -14.15 -13.41
C ARG A 299 -16.38 -13.59 -12.85
N PRO A 300 -17.33 -13.13 -13.70
CA PRO A 300 -18.57 -12.49 -13.24
C PRO A 300 -19.48 -13.39 -12.38
N GLY A 301 -19.25 -14.71 -12.41
CA GLY A 301 -19.97 -15.70 -11.60
C GLY A 301 -19.32 -16.00 -10.24
N ARG A 302 -18.20 -15.35 -9.89
CA ARG A 302 -17.56 -15.54 -8.59
C ARG A 302 -18.38 -14.87 -7.50
N THR A 303 -18.60 -15.54 -6.38
CA THR A 303 -19.23 -14.93 -5.18
C THR A 303 -18.30 -13.88 -4.61
N VAL A 304 -18.78 -12.64 -4.49
CA VAL A 304 -18.01 -11.51 -3.97
C VAL A 304 -18.78 -10.80 -2.85
N VAL A 305 -18.09 -10.55 -1.74
CA VAL A 305 -18.55 -9.66 -0.68
C VAL A 305 -17.63 -8.45 -0.66
N VAL A 306 -18.21 -7.25 -0.80
CA VAL A 306 -17.48 -5.99 -0.68
C VAL A 306 -17.94 -5.29 0.59
N ALA A 307 -17.00 -4.91 1.43
CA ALA A 307 -17.24 -4.17 2.67
C ALA A 307 -16.37 -2.91 2.70
N HIS A 308 -17.00 -1.75 2.83
CA HIS A 308 -16.28 -0.48 2.89
C HIS A 308 -16.76 0.38 4.05
N ALA A 309 -15.81 1.01 4.75
CA ALA A 309 -16.10 1.98 5.81
C ALA A 309 -15.50 3.34 5.49
N ASP A 310 -16.28 4.40 5.72
CA ASP A 310 -15.81 5.79 5.58
C ASP A 310 -16.62 6.73 6.51
N ARG A 311 -16.19 7.99 6.56
CA ARG A 311 -16.87 9.04 7.35
C ARG A 311 -18.30 9.31 6.87
N SER A 312 -18.50 9.34 5.55
CA SER A 312 -19.80 9.53 4.91
C SER A 312 -19.75 9.12 3.43
N PRO A 313 -20.89 8.98 2.73
CA PRO A 313 -20.92 8.71 1.29
C PRO A 313 -20.12 9.71 0.44
N ALA A 314 -20.04 10.98 0.84
CA ALA A 314 -19.29 12.02 0.15
C ALA A 314 -17.77 11.87 0.28
N HIS A 315 -17.31 11.15 1.28
CA HIS A 315 -15.88 10.87 1.52
C HIS A 315 -15.44 9.52 0.98
N HIS A 316 -16.37 8.68 0.49
CA HIS A 316 -16.10 7.34 -0.02
C HIS A 316 -15.48 7.41 -1.43
N PRO A 317 -14.16 7.18 -1.57
CA PRO A 317 -13.49 7.27 -2.86
C PRO A 317 -13.96 6.15 -3.81
N LEU A 318 -14.07 6.47 -5.08
CA LEU A 318 -14.45 5.51 -6.14
C LEU A 318 -15.79 4.79 -5.90
N ARG A 319 -16.69 5.38 -5.10
CA ARG A 319 -17.96 4.74 -4.73
C ARG A 319 -18.83 4.41 -5.95
N THR A 320 -18.99 5.35 -6.88
CA THR A 320 -19.79 5.11 -8.11
C THR A 320 -19.22 3.95 -8.92
N GLU A 321 -17.89 3.94 -9.13
CA GLU A 321 -17.24 2.84 -9.84
C GLU A 321 -17.39 1.51 -9.12
N MET A 322 -17.33 1.49 -7.79
CA MET A 322 -17.55 0.28 -7.00
C MET A 322 -18.94 -0.30 -7.24
N LEU A 323 -19.97 0.55 -7.27
CA LEU A 323 -21.36 0.17 -7.57
C LEU A 323 -21.51 -0.36 -8.99
N ASP A 324 -20.91 0.34 -9.98
CA ASP A 324 -20.94 -0.07 -11.39
C ASP A 324 -20.26 -1.42 -11.61
N LEU A 325 -19.10 -1.66 -10.99
CA LEU A 325 -18.38 -2.92 -11.07
C LEU A 325 -19.13 -4.04 -10.35
N ALA A 326 -19.74 -3.76 -9.21
CA ALA A 326 -20.56 -4.74 -8.49
C ALA A 326 -21.77 -5.18 -9.32
N ALA A 327 -22.41 -4.26 -10.05
CA ALA A 327 -23.55 -4.56 -10.94
C ALA A 327 -23.17 -5.48 -12.12
N LEU A 328 -21.90 -5.69 -12.43
CA LEU A 328 -21.43 -6.64 -13.45
C LEU A 328 -21.30 -8.07 -12.92
N LEU A 329 -21.32 -8.26 -11.61
CA LEU A 329 -21.21 -9.56 -10.94
C LEU A 329 -22.60 -10.20 -10.76
N ARG A 330 -22.68 -11.54 -10.85
CA ARG A 330 -23.94 -12.28 -10.70
C ARG A 330 -24.28 -12.56 -9.24
N ASP A 331 -23.26 -12.69 -8.39
CA ASP A 331 -23.40 -12.96 -6.95
C ASP A 331 -22.49 -12.00 -6.17
N VAL A 332 -23.05 -10.85 -5.81
CA VAL A 332 -22.34 -9.81 -5.07
C VAL A 332 -23.18 -9.28 -3.91
N ARG A 333 -22.54 -9.11 -2.77
CA ARG A 333 -23.11 -8.44 -1.61
C ARG A 333 -22.24 -7.23 -1.27
N LEU A 334 -22.85 -6.05 -1.24
CA LEU A 334 -22.16 -4.80 -0.99
C LEU A 334 -22.62 -4.19 0.31
N HIS A 335 -21.71 -4.08 1.27
CA HIS A 335 -21.96 -3.50 2.59
C HIS A 335 -21.11 -2.23 2.76
N THR A 336 -21.75 -1.14 3.15
CA THR A 336 -21.06 0.12 3.45
C THR A 336 -21.39 0.61 4.84
N TRP A 337 -20.39 1.08 5.57
CA TRP A 337 -20.52 1.69 6.90
C TRP A 337 -20.13 3.15 6.83
N TYR A 338 -21.00 4.03 7.34
CA TYR A 338 -20.74 5.46 7.41
C TYR A 338 -20.93 5.96 8.83
N GLU A 339 -19.95 6.76 9.32
CA GLU A 339 -20.03 7.40 10.64
C GLU A 339 -21.14 8.48 10.67
N ALA A 340 -21.35 9.17 9.54
CA ALA A 340 -22.40 10.18 9.36
C ALA A 340 -23.14 9.98 8.03
N ASP A 341 -24.46 10.03 8.08
CA ASP A 341 -25.31 9.94 6.89
C ASP A 341 -25.46 11.29 6.15
N THR A 342 -25.02 12.40 6.74
CA THR A 342 -25.23 13.74 6.22
C THR A 342 -24.09 14.15 5.28
N PRO A 343 -24.39 14.69 4.08
CA PRO A 343 -23.38 15.38 3.28
C PRO A 343 -22.81 16.55 4.10
N PRO A 344 -21.52 16.89 3.96
CA PRO A 344 -20.95 18.04 4.65
C PRO A 344 -21.81 19.28 4.29
N ALA A 345 -22.17 20.06 5.31
CA ALA A 345 -22.93 21.30 5.12
C ALA A 345 -22.23 22.14 4.05
N LYS A 346 -23.00 22.60 3.05
CA LYS A 346 -22.55 23.63 2.12
C LYS A 346 -22.25 24.89 2.95
N GLY A 347 -20.98 25.17 3.18
CA GLY A 347 -20.59 26.34 3.97
C GLY A 347 -19.09 26.34 4.33
N ALA A 348 -18.23 26.41 3.32
CA ALA A 348 -16.98 27.14 3.40
C ALA A 348 -16.95 28.08 2.19
N PRO A 349 -16.67 29.38 2.34
CA PRO A 349 -16.68 30.30 1.23
C PRO A 349 -15.64 29.91 0.21
N ALA A 350 -16.10 29.63 -1.02
CA ALA A 350 -15.23 29.65 -2.18
C ALA A 350 -14.81 31.10 -2.38
N ASP A 351 -13.51 31.34 -2.43
CA ASP A 351 -12.96 32.60 -2.91
C ASP A 351 -13.55 32.92 -4.29
N ASP A 352 -14.24 34.04 -4.36
CA ASP A 352 -14.91 34.60 -5.52
C ASP A 352 -13.86 34.95 -6.61
N PRO A 353 -13.88 34.37 -7.81
CA PRO A 353 -13.20 34.97 -8.94
C PRO A 353 -14.09 36.04 -9.52
N GLY A 354 -13.69 37.30 -9.33
CA GLY A 354 -14.30 38.50 -9.80
C GLY A 354 -14.79 38.47 -11.26
N PRO A 355 -15.70 39.39 -11.65
CA PRO A 355 -16.47 39.30 -12.88
C PRO A 355 -15.67 39.79 -14.11
N GLY A 356 -15.70 39.00 -15.17
CA GLY A 356 -15.07 39.36 -16.46
C GLY A 356 -15.65 38.63 -17.65
N ALA A 357 -16.61 39.30 -18.30
CA ALA A 357 -16.90 39.33 -19.72
C ALA A 357 -17.64 38.16 -20.42
N GLY A 358 -18.86 38.44 -20.82
CA GLY A 358 -19.24 38.35 -22.24
C GLY A 358 -19.99 37.09 -22.69
N ALA A 359 -21.30 37.11 -22.51
CA ALA A 359 -22.23 36.22 -23.20
C ALA A 359 -22.32 36.52 -24.71
N THR A 360 -22.30 35.49 -25.55
CA THR A 360 -23.00 35.50 -26.83
C THR A 360 -23.79 34.20 -27.00
N ARG A 361 -25.06 34.40 -27.13
CA ARG A 361 -26.13 33.42 -27.34
C ARG A 361 -26.30 33.24 -28.86
N ALA A 362 -26.25 32.04 -29.37
CA ALA A 362 -26.74 31.72 -30.71
C ALA A 362 -27.79 30.60 -30.62
N ALA A 363 -28.92 30.87 -31.22
CA ALA A 363 -30.14 30.04 -31.24
C ALA A 363 -30.07 28.95 -32.31
N GLY A 364 -30.84 27.90 -32.10
CA GLY A 364 -31.04 26.59 -32.70
C GLY A 364 -31.14 26.46 -34.20
N PRO A 365 -31.57 25.31 -34.72
CA PRO A 365 -32.98 25.01 -34.86
C PRO A 365 -33.43 23.56 -34.56
N ALA A 366 -34.75 23.39 -34.66
CA ALA A 366 -35.62 22.34 -34.20
C ALA A 366 -35.60 20.99 -34.96
N ALA A 367 -35.95 19.97 -34.23
CA ALA A 367 -36.82 18.82 -34.46
C ALA A 367 -36.73 18.01 -35.79
N ALA A 368 -36.43 16.73 -35.58
CA ALA A 368 -37.01 15.65 -36.42
C ALA A 368 -37.44 14.49 -35.54
N SER A 369 -38.71 14.19 -35.53
CA SER A 369 -39.39 13.09 -34.88
C SER A 369 -39.01 11.75 -35.57
N GLY A 370 -38.43 10.78 -34.85
CA GLY A 370 -38.21 9.41 -35.27
C GLY A 370 -38.76 8.47 -34.20
N SER A 371 -39.92 7.87 -34.44
CA SER A 371 -40.51 6.79 -33.66
C SER A 371 -39.69 5.52 -33.82
N GLY A 372 -38.80 5.26 -32.87
CA GLY A 372 -38.11 3.98 -32.70
C GLY A 372 -38.55 3.36 -31.38
N SER A 373 -39.20 2.19 -31.44
CA SER A 373 -39.58 1.38 -30.31
C SER A 373 -38.34 0.90 -29.59
N ASP A 374 -37.92 1.64 -28.56
CA ASP A 374 -36.84 1.26 -27.66
C ASP A 374 -37.36 0.25 -26.63
N ARG A 375 -37.19 -1.03 -26.92
CA ARG A 375 -37.30 -2.06 -25.90
C ARG A 375 -36.14 -1.87 -24.93
N PRO A 376 -36.37 -1.68 -23.63
CA PRO A 376 -35.27 -1.61 -22.66
C PRO A 376 -34.51 -2.93 -22.69
N ALA A 377 -33.20 -2.85 -22.82
CA ALA A 377 -32.29 -3.95 -22.64
C ALA A 377 -32.56 -4.66 -21.29
N PRO A 378 -32.40 -6.00 -21.18
CA PRO A 378 -32.73 -6.75 -19.99
C PRO A 378 -31.99 -6.17 -18.79
N GLY A 379 -32.75 -5.86 -17.74
CA GLY A 379 -32.37 -5.05 -16.60
C GLY A 379 -31.00 -5.40 -16.03
N ARG A 380 -30.12 -4.42 -16.03
CA ARG A 380 -28.91 -4.40 -15.20
C ARG A 380 -29.38 -4.62 -13.77
N ALA A 381 -28.98 -5.73 -13.13
CA ALA A 381 -29.21 -5.95 -11.73
C ALA A 381 -28.55 -4.80 -10.96
N VAL A 382 -29.34 -3.96 -10.32
CA VAL A 382 -28.79 -2.93 -9.44
C VAL A 382 -28.23 -3.69 -8.25
N ALA A 383 -26.91 -3.65 -8.07
CA ALA A 383 -26.28 -4.22 -6.90
C ALA A 383 -26.89 -3.56 -5.66
N CYS A 384 -27.58 -4.35 -4.83
CA CYS A 384 -28.23 -3.83 -3.62
C CYS A 384 -27.15 -3.48 -2.60
N GLU A 385 -26.90 -2.19 -2.41
CA GLU A 385 -26.02 -1.68 -1.36
C GLU A 385 -26.75 -1.73 -0.01
N ILE A 386 -26.21 -2.49 0.94
CA ILE A 386 -26.68 -2.52 2.33
C ILE A 386 -25.86 -1.50 3.11
N ARG A 387 -26.51 -0.43 3.56
CA ARG A 387 -25.87 0.64 4.33
C ARG A 387 -26.05 0.40 5.81
N HIS A 388 -24.94 0.61 6.53
CA HIS A 388 -24.86 0.52 7.97
C HIS A 388 -24.37 1.85 8.54
N ARG A 389 -24.71 2.12 9.79
CA ARG A 389 -24.23 3.30 10.51
C ARG A 389 -23.05 2.94 11.41
N GLY A 390 -22.07 3.83 11.51
CA GLY A 390 -20.92 3.70 12.40
C GLY A 390 -19.74 2.97 11.76
N ARG A 391 -18.96 2.31 12.59
CA ARG A 391 -17.78 1.53 12.18
C ARG A 391 -18.18 0.16 11.66
N ILE A 392 -17.26 -0.46 10.91
CA ILE A 392 -17.50 -1.80 10.38
C ILE A 392 -17.75 -2.80 11.51
N ASP A 393 -18.84 -3.51 11.39
CA ASP A 393 -19.16 -4.67 12.23
C ASP A 393 -18.84 -5.94 11.45
N VAL A 394 -17.78 -6.64 11.89
CA VAL A 394 -17.33 -7.88 11.24
C VAL A 394 -18.34 -8.99 11.43
N ASP A 395 -19.12 -8.99 12.54
CA ASP A 395 -20.10 -10.01 12.82
C ASP A 395 -21.35 -9.90 11.91
N ALA A 396 -21.64 -8.70 11.41
CA ALA A 396 -22.68 -8.45 10.42
C ALA A 396 -22.26 -8.80 8.98
N LEU A 397 -20.97 -9.09 8.73
CA LEU A 397 -20.49 -9.44 7.39
C LEU A 397 -20.87 -10.87 7.00
N PRO A 398 -21.47 -11.10 5.83
CA PRO A 398 -21.58 -12.44 5.28
C PRO A 398 -20.18 -12.95 4.89
N LEU A 399 -19.75 -14.03 5.49
CA LEU A 399 -18.47 -14.69 5.19
C LEU A 399 -18.77 -16.06 4.55
N PRO A 400 -18.70 -16.17 3.22
CA PRO A 400 -18.87 -17.45 2.56
C PRO A 400 -17.78 -18.44 2.96
N ASP A 401 -18.14 -19.73 3.07
CA ASP A 401 -17.18 -20.77 3.40
C ASP A 401 -16.01 -20.80 2.43
N GLY A 402 -14.82 -20.95 2.96
CA GLY A 402 -13.60 -20.99 2.16
C GLY A 402 -13.22 -19.66 1.50
N ALA A 403 -13.82 -18.55 1.90
CA ALA A 403 -13.52 -17.24 1.32
C ALA A 403 -12.06 -16.82 1.49
N ARG A 404 -11.54 -16.11 0.48
CA ARG A 404 -10.28 -15.36 0.57
C ARG A 404 -10.59 -13.91 0.91
N VAL A 405 -9.99 -13.42 1.97
CA VAL A 405 -10.20 -12.07 2.47
C VAL A 405 -9.02 -11.17 2.10
N TYR A 406 -9.33 -10.00 1.55
CA TYR A 406 -8.37 -8.93 1.32
C TYR A 406 -8.77 -7.72 2.15
N LEU A 407 -7.80 -7.18 2.89
CA LEU A 407 -8.02 -6.12 3.86
C LEU A 407 -7.06 -4.96 3.61
N CYS A 408 -7.57 -3.72 3.53
CA CYS A 408 -6.76 -2.52 3.40
C CYS A 408 -7.44 -1.31 4.03
N GLY A 409 -6.69 -0.52 4.79
CA GLY A 409 -7.19 0.68 5.46
C GLY A 409 -6.24 1.18 6.54
N PRO A 410 -6.68 2.10 7.41
CA PRO A 410 -5.89 2.55 8.53
C PRO A 410 -5.48 1.41 9.47
N PRO A 411 -4.26 1.42 10.06
CA PRO A 411 -3.78 0.33 10.91
C PRO A 411 -4.72 -0.07 12.06
N PRO A 412 -5.36 0.85 12.81
CA PRO A 412 -6.34 0.46 13.83
C PRO A 412 -7.52 -0.31 13.26
N PHE A 413 -8.11 0.18 12.15
CA PHE A 413 -9.20 -0.50 11.45
C PHE A 413 -8.82 -1.93 11.02
N MET A 414 -7.65 -2.08 10.39
CA MET A 414 -7.20 -3.40 9.94
C MET A 414 -6.97 -4.36 11.11
N ARG A 415 -6.48 -3.86 12.25
CA ARG A 415 -6.26 -4.67 13.46
C ARG A 415 -7.58 -5.20 14.01
N ASP A 416 -8.58 -4.33 14.15
CA ASP A 416 -9.89 -4.70 14.69
C ASP A 416 -10.61 -5.69 13.78
N VAL A 417 -10.59 -5.42 12.46
CA VAL A 417 -11.21 -6.30 11.45
C VAL A 417 -10.52 -7.67 11.41
N ARG A 418 -9.17 -7.70 11.39
CA ARG A 418 -8.43 -8.97 11.40
C ARG A 418 -8.74 -9.79 12.65
N ALA A 419 -8.75 -9.16 13.82
CA ALA A 419 -9.11 -9.83 15.07
C ALA A 419 -10.55 -10.39 15.02
N GLY A 420 -11.51 -9.64 14.48
CA GLY A 420 -12.88 -10.10 14.27
C GLY A 420 -12.98 -11.31 13.32
N LEU A 421 -12.27 -11.27 12.19
CA LEU A 421 -12.22 -12.38 11.22
C LEU A 421 -11.67 -13.66 11.85
N LEU A 422 -10.57 -13.56 12.62
CA LEU A 422 -9.97 -14.70 13.31
C LEU A 422 -10.93 -15.28 14.37
N ARG A 423 -11.61 -14.44 15.16
CA ARG A 423 -12.63 -14.90 16.11
C ARG A 423 -13.78 -15.65 15.42
N ARG A 424 -14.13 -15.25 14.19
CA ARG A 424 -15.14 -15.92 13.36
C ARG A 424 -14.62 -17.17 12.64
N GLY A 425 -13.40 -17.62 12.96
CA GLY A 425 -12.83 -18.86 12.43
C GLY A 425 -12.26 -18.74 11.00
N VAL A 426 -12.08 -17.52 10.46
CA VAL A 426 -11.39 -17.37 9.17
C VAL A 426 -9.92 -17.72 9.37
N PRO A 427 -9.37 -18.73 8.66
CA PRO A 427 -7.97 -19.10 8.80
C PRO A 427 -7.05 -17.92 8.43
N GLU A 428 -6.00 -17.68 9.22
CA GLU A 428 -5.06 -16.61 9.00
C GLU A 428 -4.45 -16.62 7.59
N ALA A 429 -4.12 -17.80 7.07
CA ALA A 429 -3.58 -17.98 5.72
C ALA A 429 -4.54 -17.51 4.60
N ARG A 430 -5.82 -17.31 4.89
CA ARG A 430 -6.82 -16.79 3.97
C ARG A 430 -7.04 -15.29 4.10
N ILE A 431 -6.45 -14.63 5.10
CA ILE A 431 -6.51 -13.18 5.31
C ILE A 431 -5.23 -12.54 4.74
N ARG A 432 -5.38 -11.78 3.68
CA ARG A 432 -4.29 -10.99 3.08
C ARG A 432 -4.55 -9.52 3.32
N TYR A 433 -3.52 -8.79 3.71
CA TYR A 433 -3.67 -7.37 4.01
C TYR A 433 -2.54 -6.55 3.42
N GLU A 434 -2.87 -5.34 2.94
CA GLU A 434 -1.91 -4.34 2.47
C GLU A 434 -1.86 -3.16 3.43
N VAL A 435 -0.65 -2.75 3.82
CA VAL A 435 -0.42 -1.66 4.77
C VAL A 435 0.15 -0.44 4.06
N PHE A 436 -0.55 0.68 4.13
CA PHE A 436 -0.01 1.96 3.66
C PHE A 436 0.83 2.61 4.76
N GLY A 437 2.13 2.41 4.70
CA GLY A 437 3.07 2.89 5.71
C GLY A 437 3.86 1.78 6.38
N SER A 438 4.18 1.98 7.65
CA SER A 438 4.90 0.99 8.47
C SER A 438 3.95 -0.13 8.90
N ASP A 439 4.40 -1.38 8.77
CA ASP A 439 3.60 -2.53 9.14
C ASP A 439 3.49 -2.68 10.66
N PRO A 440 2.28 -2.56 11.24
CA PRO A 440 2.11 -2.67 12.69
C PRO A 440 2.29 -4.11 13.22
N TRP A 441 2.36 -5.11 12.33
CA TRP A 441 2.54 -6.52 12.68
C TRP A 441 3.94 -7.05 12.37
N ALA A 442 4.85 -6.24 11.84
CA ALA A 442 6.19 -6.69 11.45
C ALA A 442 7.01 -7.32 12.60
N GLY A 443 6.66 -7.04 13.87
CA GLY A 443 7.32 -7.59 15.05
C GLY A 443 6.39 -8.27 16.05
N ALA A 444 5.10 -8.43 15.76
CA ALA A 444 4.20 -9.12 16.68
C ALA A 444 4.43 -10.64 16.60
N PRO A 445 4.59 -11.33 17.73
CA PRO A 445 4.50 -12.78 17.75
C PRO A 445 3.10 -13.19 17.33
N THR A 446 3.00 -14.05 16.32
CA THR A 446 1.77 -14.70 15.88
C THR A 446 1.43 -15.84 16.82
#